data_88b32d5bb10fd80b786ce8f0141a01f9
#
_entry.id   88b32d5bb10fd80b786ce8f0141a01f9
#
_cell.length_a   1.000
_cell.length_b   1.000
_cell.length_c   1.000
_cell.angle_alpha   90.00
_cell.angle_beta   90.00
_cell.angle_gamma   90.00
#
_symmetry.space_group_name_H-M   'P 1'
#
loop_
_entity.id
_entity.type
_entity.pdbx_description
1 polymer ?
#
loop_
_entity_poly.entity_id
_entity_poly.type
_entity_poly.pdbx_seq_one_letter_code
_entity_poly.pdbx_strand_id
1 'polypeptide(L)'
;MVWEQDHRIPYFCFAYIMKEKLVIVPTYNEAENIEELVADVMALVCPFDMLVVDDDSPDGTAQLVEALQTKYKDRLHLLKRQKKEGLGPAYVEAFRWALDRNYMYLFEMDADFSHDPYDLNKLYDILHYDKADVVVGSRYVRGIQVINWPLSRILLSYFASLYVRLITQIPIKDTTAGFVGYKKEVIQTIIQENIRFSGYAFQIEMKFKAWVKNFRLKEIPVVFTDRTRGVSKMNRSIISEAIFGIILMKIKSWYAK
;
A
#
# COMPACT_ATOMS: atom_id res chain seq x y z
N MET A 1 43.20 17.31 17.17
CA MET A 1 41.96 17.64 17.88
C MET A 1 40.86 17.64 16.81
N VAL A 2 40.25 16.49 16.62
CA VAL A 2 39.25 16.26 15.56
C VAL A 2 37.87 16.38 16.21
N TRP A 3 37.05 17.31 15.76
CA TRP A 3 35.66 17.44 16.21
C TRP A 3 34.81 16.51 15.37
N GLU A 4 34.48 15.36 15.90
CA GLU A 4 33.36 14.53 15.43
C GLU A 4 32.06 15.27 15.77
N GLN A 5 31.41 15.85 14.78
CA GLN A 5 30.04 16.34 14.91
C GLN A 5 29.08 15.16 14.79
N ASP A 6 28.59 14.75 15.96
CA ASP A 6 27.49 13.79 16.12
C ASP A 6 26.20 14.41 15.55
N HIS A 7 25.87 14.13 14.29
CA HIS A 7 24.65 14.55 13.62
C HIS A 7 23.46 13.68 14.02
N ARG A 8 23.23 13.49 15.32
CA ARG A 8 21.93 13.06 15.82
C ARG A 8 21.05 14.30 15.98
N ILE A 9 20.43 14.74 14.88
CA ILE A 9 19.34 15.70 14.97
C ILE A 9 18.19 14.98 15.66
N PRO A 10 17.74 15.44 16.84
CA PRO A 10 16.51 14.90 17.42
C PRO A 10 15.39 15.29 16.45
N TYR A 11 14.73 14.29 15.84
CA TYR A 11 13.52 14.49 15.09
C TYR A 11 12.44 15.01 16.05
N PHE A 12 12.40 16.31 16.26
CA PHE A 12 11.25 16.96 16.84
C PHE A 12 10.09 16.80 15.84
N CYS A 13 9.28 15.78 16.06
CA CYS A 13 8.02 15.62 15.40
C CYS A 13 7.12 16.80 15.85
N PHE A 14 7.15 17.91 15.09
CA PHE A 14 6.15 18.97 15.16
C PHE A 14 4.84 18.43 14.57
N ALA A 15 4.23 17.48 15.25
CA ALA A 15 3.00 16.84 14.84
C ALA A 15 1.88 17.17 15.81
N TYR A 16 1.41 18.40 15.77
CA TYR A 16 0.10 18.70 16.33
C TYR A 16 -0.64 19.62 15.36
N ILE A 17 -1.72 19.09 14.76
CA ILE A 17 -2.89 19.77 14.13
C ILE A 17 -3.16 19.40 12.65
N MET A 18 -2.33 18.68 11.91
CA MET A 18 -2.73 18.24 10.56
C MET A 18 -2.82 16.71 10.50
N LYS A 19 -3.94 16.17 10.01
CA LYS A 19 -4.06 14.76 9.61
C LYS A 19 -3.14 14.51 8.42
N GLU A 20 -1.88 14.15 8.70
CA GLU A 20 -0.84 14.17 7.70
C GLU A 20 -0.71 12.84 6.99
N LYS A 21 -0.71 11.75 7.74
CA LYS A 21 -0.36 10.40 7.27
C LYS A 21 -1.45 9.41 7.60
N LEU A 22 -1.92 8.68 6.60
CA LEU A 22 -2.90 7.62 6.77
C LEU A 22 -2.39 6.32 6.17
N VAL A 23 -2.34 5.25 6.96
CA VAL A 23 -2.19 3.90 6.43
C VAL A 23 -3.57 3.26 6.26
N ILE A 24 -3.83 2.73 5.08
CA ILE A 24 -5.07 2.06 4.69
C ILE A 24 -4.82 0.56 4.68
N VAL A 25 -5.65 -0.16 5.41
CA VAL A 25 -5.52 -1.61 5.60
C VAL A 25 -6.85 -2.28 5.28
N PRO A 26 -7.01 -2.85 4.06
CA PRO A 26 -8.18 -3.65 3.73
C PRO A 26 -8.18 -4.95 4.49
N THR A 27 -9.34 -5.33 5.04
CA THR A 27 -9.53 -6.56 5.81
C THR A 27 -10.67 -7.41 5.27
N TYR A 28 -10.48 -8.73 5.33
CA TYR A 28 -11.52 -9.74 5.19
C TYR A 28 -11.07 -11.01 5.91
N ASN A 29 -11.68 -11.34 7.06
CA ASN A 29 -11.26 -12.43 7.95
C ASN A 29 -9.79 -12.26 8.42
N GLU A 30 -9.53 -11.21 9.18
CA GLU A 30 -8.22 -10.88 9.73
C GLU A 30 -8.27 -10.70 11.26
N ALA A 31 -9.26 -11.30 11.94
CA ALA A 31 -9.42 -11.20 13.39
C ALA A 31 -8.18 -11.66 14.17
N GLU A 32 -7.42 -12.63 13.63
CA GLU A 32 -6.19 -13.15 14.27
C GLU A 32 -5.00 -12.17 14.21
N ASN A 33 -5.07 -11.16 13.33
CA ASN A 33 -3.96 -10.25 13.06
C ASN A 33 -4.24 -8.81 13.49
N ILE A 34 -5.50 -8.39 13.42
CA ILE A 34 -5.85 -6.95 13.42
C ILE A 34 -5.48 -6.23 14.72
N GLU A 35 -5.62 -6.86 15.88
CA GLU A 35 -5.31 -6.23 17.18
C GLU A 35 -3.83 -5.92 17.30
N GLU A 36 -2.97 -6.89 16.97
CA GLU A 36 -1.52 -6.76 16.99
C GLU A 36 -1.04 -5.73 15.96
N LEU A 37 -1.57 -5.77 14.74
CA LEU A 37 -1.23 -4.81 13.69
C LEU A 37 -1.61 -3.37 14.07
N VAL A 38 -2.80 -3.16 14.62
CA VAL A 38 -3.22 -1.84 15.14
C VAL A 38 -2.27 -1.37 16.21
N ALA A 39 -1.90 -2.23 17.16
CA ALA A 39 -0.98 -1.86 18.23
C ALA A 39 0.39 -1.42 17.68
N ASP A 40 0.95 -2.15 16.69
CA ASP A 40 2.24 -1.83 16.07
C ASP A 40 2.20 -0.50 15.32
N VAL A 41 1.16 -0.26 14.52
CA VAL A 41 1.01 1.01 13.80
C VAL A 41 0.85 2.18 14.76
N MET A 42 0.07 2.00 15.84
CA MET A 42 -0.15 3.05 16.84
C MET A 42 1.08 3.33 17.68
N ALA A 43 2.02 2.37 17.78
CA ALA A 43 3.28 2.51 18.52
C ALA A 43 4.40 3.16 17.69
N LEU A 44 4.20 3.43 16.40
CA LEU A 44 5.22 4.07 15.56
C LEU A 44 5.64 5.43 16.13
N VAL A 45 6.95 5.69 16.15
CA VAL A 45 7.54 6.94 16.66
C VAL A 45 7.01 8.16 15.92
N CYS A 46 6.91 8.07 14.58
CA CYS A 46 6.21 9.07 13.79
C CYS A 46 4.75 8.62 13.63
N PRO A 47 3.79 9.29 14.29
CA PRO A 47 2.40 8.82 14.33
C PRO A 47 1.76 8.73 12.96
N PHE A 48 1.09 7.61 12.69
CA PHE A 48 0.20 7.41 11.56
C PHE A 48 -1.22 7.29 12.06
N ASP A 49 -2.18 7.85 11.36
CA ASP A 49 -3.57 7.40 11.48
C ASP A 49 -3.74 6.11 10.68
N MET A 50 -4.68 5.28 11.07
CA MET A 50 -4.97 4.01 10.40
C MET A 50 -6.45 3.94 10.02
N LEU A 51 -6.72 3.60 8.77
CA LEU A 51 -8.06 3.28 8.28
C LEU A 51 -8.13 1.79 7.96
N VAL A 52 -8.88 1.05 8.76
CA VAL A 52 -9.26 -0.32 8.43
C VAL A 52 -10.49 -0.28 7.53
N VAL A 53 -10.42 -0.99 6.40
CA VAL A 53 -11.51 -1.11 5.42
C VAL A 53 -12.00 -2.54 5.43
N ASP A 54 -13.10 -2.78 6.12
CA ASP A 54 -13.61 -4.14 6.33
C ASP A 54 -14.69 -4.51 5.32
N ASP A 55 -14.44 -5.59 4.58
CA ASP A 55 -15.31 -6.11 3.53
C ASP A 55 -16.35 -7.09 4.07
N ASP A 56 -17.07 -6.72 5.15
CA ASP A 56 -18.09 -7.53 5.82
C ASP A 56 -17.52 -8.86 6.34
N SER A 57 -16.47 -8.79 7.16
CA SER A 57 -15.80 -9.95 7.74
C SER A 57 -16.71 -10.71 8.72
N PRO A 58 -17.01 -12.00 8.48
CA PRO A 58 -17.84 -12.80 9.38
C PRO A 58 -17.14 -13.27 10.66
N ASP A 59 -15.80 -13.11 10.76
CA ASP A 59 -14.97 -13.59 11.89
C ASP A 59 -14.89 -12.62 13.07
N GLY A 60 -15.57 -11.46 12.99
CA GLY A 60 -15.54 -10.44 14.04
C GLY A 60 -14.42 -9.40 13.90
N THR A 61 -13.69 -9.36 12.78
CA THR A 61 -12.64 -8.36 12.53
C THR A 61 -13.14 -6.92 12.78
N ALA A 62 -14.29 -6.55 12.21
CA ALA A 62 -14.82 -5.19 12.36
C ALA A 62 -15.15 -4.84 13.82
N GLN A 63 -15.70 -5.79 14.60
CA GLN A 63 -16.03 -5.61 16.01
C GLN A 63 -14.77 -5.40 16.89
N LEU A 64 -13.69 -6.12 16.57
CA LEU A 64 -12.40 -5.91 17.23
C LEU A 64 -11.87 -4.49 16.98
N VAL A 65 -11.93 -4.01 15.73
CA VAL A 65 -11.52 -2.64 15.40
C VAL A 65 -12.39 -1.61 16.12
N GLU A 66 -13.71 -1.80 16.18
CA GLU A 66 -14.61 -0.91 16.93
C GLU A 66 -14.24 -0.83 18.42
N ALA A 67 -13.92 -1.96 19.03
CA ALA A 67 -13.46 -1.98 20.43
C ALA A 67 -12.14 -1.21 20.60
N LEU A 68 -11.18 -1.36 19.68
CA LEU A 68 -9.90 -0.66 19.70
C LEU A 68 -10.03 0.85 19.46
N GLN A 69 -11.05 1.32 18.75
CA GLN A 69 -11.32 2.74 18.55
C GLN A 69 -11.55 3.48 19.87
N THR A 70 -12.01 2.80 20.93
CA THR A 70 -12.14 3.43 22.26
C THR A 70 -10.79 3.86 22.83
N LYS A 71 -9.73 3.10 22.52
CA LYS A 71 -8.35 3.37 22.96
C LYS A 71 -7.64 4.37 22.03
N TYR A 72 -7.91 4.31 20.71
CA TYR A 72 -7.19 5.09 19.69
C TYR A 72 -8.11 6.06 18.94
N LYS A 73 -9.04 6.71 19.64
CA LYS A 73 -10.20 7.49 19.15
C LYS A 73 -9.94 8.34 17.91
N ASP A 74 -8.85 9.10 17.89
CA ASP A 74 -8.60 10.11 16.85
C ASP A 74 -7.70 9.59 15.73
N ARG A 75 -7.13 8.39 15.89
CA ARG A 75 -6.13 7.83 14.98
C ARG A 75 -6.55 6.52 14.32
N LEU A 76 -7.47 5.75 14.90
CA LEU A 76 -7.99 4.51 14.33
C LEU A 76 -9.39 4.73 13.78
N HIS A 77 -9.54 4.50 12.48
CA HIS A 77 -10.79 4.64 11.76
C HIS A 77 -11.23 3.31 11.16
N LEU A 78 -12.54 3.10 11.05
CA LEU A 78 -13.14 1.92 10.45
C LEU A 78 -14.11 2.35 9.34
N LEU A 79 -13.94 1.78 8.17
CA LEU A 79 -14.85 1.88 7.04
C LEU A 79 -15.44 0.48 6.78
N LYS A 80 -16.72 0.28 7.13
CA LYS A 80 -17.42 -0.98 6.86
C LYS A 80 -18.04 -0.95 5.49
N ARG A 81 -17.76 -1.95 4.68
CA ARG A 81 -18.38 -2.19 3.39
C ARG A 81 -19.42 -3.29 3.50
N GLN A 82 -20.43 -3.25 2.65
CA GLN A 82 -21.55 -4.19 2.72
C GLN A 82 -21.25 -5.56 2.09
N LYS A 83 -20.18 -5.65 1.29
CA LYS A 83 -19.77 -6.88 0.59
C LYS A 83 -18.34 -6.81 0.11
N LYS A 84 -17.75 -7.99 -0.10
CA LYS A 84 -16.43 -8.13 -0.69
C LYS A 84 -16.49 -7.96 -2.22
N GLU A 85 -15.95 -6.86 -2.73
CA GLU A 85 -15.87 -6.56 -4.17
C GLU A 85 -14.44 -6.61 -4.72
N GLY A 86 -13.48 -6.91 -3.86
CA GLY A 86 -12.05 -6.98 -4.21
C GLY A 86 -11.25 -5.79 -3.69
N LEU A 87 -9.94 -5.90 -3.85
CA LEU A 87 -8.95 -4.99 -3.27
C LEU A 87 -9.07 -3.56 -3.85
N GLY A 88 -9.24 -3.45 -5.17
CA GLY A 88 -9.32 -2.16 -5.85
C GLY A 88 -10.48 -1.28 -5.36
N PRO A 89 -11.74 -1.76 -5.36
CA PRO A 89 -12.86 -1.01 -4.82
C PRO A 89 -12.67 -0.58 -3.37
N ALA A 90 -12.07 -1.44 -2.51
CA ALA A 90 -11.80 -1.11 -1.12
C ALA A 90 -10.83 0.08 -1.00
N TYR A 91 -9.72 0.06 -1.75
CA TYR A 91 -8.77 1.16 -1.76
C TYR A 91 -9.35 2.45 -2.37
N VAL A 92 -10.11 2.36 -3.46
CA VAL A 92 -10.72 3.55 -4.08
C VAL A 92 -11.69 4.25 -3.12
N GLU A 93 -12.48 3.50 -2.38
CA GLU A 93 -13.38 4.05 -1.37
C GLU A 93 -12.60 4.67 -0.21
N ALA A 94 -11.56 4.00 0.27
CA ALA A 94 -10.66 4.50 1.30
C ALA A 94 -9.92 5.78 0.87
N PHE A 95 -9.47 5.85 -0.38
CA PHE A 95 -8.82 7.05 -0.92
C PHE A 95 -9.77 8.25 -0.95
N ARG A 96 -11.03 8.07 -1.36
CA ARG A 96 -12.05 9.13 -1.29
C ARG A 96 -12.26 9.58 0.14
N TRP A 97 -12.45 8.64 1.06
CA TRP A 97 -12.58 8.92 2.49
C TRP A 97 -11.39 9.73 3.05
N ALA A 98 -10.18 9.40 2.63
CA ALA A 98 -8.96 10.08 3.05
C ALA A 98 -8.83 11.50 2.45
N LEU A 99 -9.18 11.66 1.17
CA LEU A 99 -9.14 12.96 0.50
C LEU A 99 -10.16 13.96 1.10
N ASP A 100 -11.36 13.48 1.43
CA ASP A 100 -12.40 14.29 2.10
C ASP A 100 -11.94 14.81 3.48
N ARG A 101 -10.95 14.13 4.09
CA ARG A 101 -10.35 14.48 5.38
C ARG A 101 -9.00 15.16 5.29
N ASN A 102 -8.58 15.50 4.07
CA ASN A 102 -7.36 16.23 3.78
C ASN A 102 -6.05 15.55 4.23
N TYR A 103 -5.97 14.22 4.25
CA TYR A 103 -4.71 13.53 4.44
C TYR A 103 -3.73 13.84 3.30
N MET A 104 -2.46 14.12 3.66
CA MET A 104 -1.42 14.52 2.70
C MET A 104 -0.65 13.33 2.13
N TYR A 105 -0.48 12.28 2.92
CA TYR A 105 0.25 11.06 2.54
C TYR A 105 -0.61 9.84 2.83
N LEU A 106 -0.78 8.99 1.82
CA LEU A 106 -1.64 7.81 1.87
C LEU A 106 -0.80 6.57 1.62
N PHE A 107 -0.93 5.57 2.48
CA PHE A 107 -0.15 4.34 2.41
C PHE A 107 -1.08 3.13 2.31
N GLU A 108 -0.71 2.19 1.46
CA GLU A 108 -1.35 0.88 1.34
C GLU A 108 -0.54 -0.15 2.10
N MET A 109 -1.19 -1.00 2.89
CA MET A 109 -0.54 -2.09 3.63
C MET A 109 -1.51 -3.24 3.83
N ASP A 110 -1.02 -4.48 3.72
CA ASP A 110 -1.79 -5.70 4.00
C ASP A 110 -1.92 -5.94 5.52
N ALA A 111 -2.99 -6.65 5.93
CA ALA A 111 -3.28 -6.91 7.35
C ALA A 111 -2.55 -8.14 7.93
N ASP A 112 -1.84 -8.91 7.11
CA ASP A 112 -1.35 -10.27 7.43
C ASP A 112 0.13 -10.33 7.87
N PHE A 113 0.70 -9.19 8.27
CA PHE A 113 2.12 -9.04 8.62
C PHE A 113 3.11 -9.42 7.52
N SER A 114 2.67 -9.47 6.24
CA SER A 114 3.58 -9.61 5.12
C SER A 114 4.52 -8.39 4.98
N HIS A 115 4.09 -7.25 5.46
CA HIS A 115 4.83 -6.00 5.50
C HIS A 115 5.12 -5.61 6.95
N ASP A 116 6.35 -5.19 7.24
CA ASP A 116 6.72 -4.66 8.54
C ASP A 116 6.15 -3.23 8.69
N PRO A 117 5.27 -2.96 9.67
CA PRO A 117 4.73 -1.61 9.91
C PRO A 117 5.81 -0.54 10.14
N TYR A 118 6.98 -0.90 10.66
CA TYR A 118 8.09 0.04 10.85
C TYR A 118 8.65 0.61 9.55
N ASP A 119 8.49 -0.12 8.43
CA ASP A 119 8.89 0.36 7.11
C ASP A 119 8.02 1.53 6.59
N LEU A 120 6.83 1.78 7.17
CA LEU A 120 6.01 2.96 6.87
C LEU A 120 6.79 4.26 7.04
N ASN A 121 7.64 4.36 8.06
CA ASN A 121 8.48 5.54 8.27
C ASN A 121 9.46 5.76 7.11
N LYS A 122 10.04 4.68 6.57
CA LYS A 122 10.96 4.76 5.41
C LYS A 122 10.23 5.24 4.14
N LEU A 123 8.99 4.75 3.92
CA LEU A 123 8.16 5.21 2.80
C LEU A 123 7.79 6.69 2.98
N TYR A 124 7.36 7.07 4.18
CA TYR A 124 6.99 8.45 4.50
C TYR A 124 8.15 9.42 4.25
N ASP A 125 9.37 9.11 4.72
CA ASP A 125 10.55 9.95 4.52
C ASP A 125 10.84 10.25 3.04
N ILE A 126 10.61 9.28 2.15
CA ILE A 126 10.80 9.47 0.70
C ILE A 126 9.80 10.48 0.14
N LEU A 127 8.55 10.43 0.57
CA LEU A 127 7.50 11.36 0.13
C LEU A 127 7.65 12.74 0.77
N HIS A 128 7.92 12.76 2.07
CA HIS A 128 8.03 13.99 2.86
C HIS A 128 9.20 14.87 2.41
N TYR A 129 10.37 14.26 2.19
CA TYR A 129 11.55 14.98 1.68
C TYR A 129 11.55 15.19 0.16
N ASP A 130 10.40 15.07 -0.47
CA ASP A 130 10.15 15.30 -1.91
C ASP A 130 11.07 14.52 -2.86
N LYS A 131 11.50 13.32 -2.46
CA LYS A 131 12.36 12.44 -3.26
C LYS A 131 11.57 11.64 -4.31
N ALA A 132 10.24 11.55 -4.16
CA ALA A 132 9.29 10.91 -5.07
C ALA A 132 7.86 11.40 -4.76
N ASP A 133 6.92 11.07 -5.65
CA ASP A 133 5.50 11.30 -5.48
C ASP A 133 4.76 9.99 -5.18
N VAL A 134 5.34 8.87 -5.61
CA VAL A 134 4.93 7.50 -5.28
C VAL A 134 6.16 6.72 -4.82
N VAL A 135 6.06 6.04 -3.70
CA VAL A 135 7.11 5.16 -3.18
C VAL A 135 6.60 3.74 -3.04
N VAL A 136 7.37 2.78 -3.53
CA VAL A 136 7.02 1.36 -3.55
C VAL A 136 7.98 0.59 -2.66
N GLY A 137 7.46 -0.11 -1.67
CA GLY A 137 8.20 -1.11 -0.89
C GLY A 137 8.43 -2.34 -1.77
N SER A 138 9.67 -2.50 -2.25
CA SER A 138 10.03 -3.44 -3.31
C SER A 138 10.76 -4.66 -2.76
N ARG A 139 10.30 -5.83 -3.16
CA ARG A 139 10.95 -7.13 -2.90
C ARG A 139 12.16 -7.38 -3.79
N TYR A 140 12.35 -6.56 -4.86
CA TYR A 140 13.29 -6.87 -5.95
C TYR A 140 14.31 -5.77 -6.25
N VAL A 141 14.23 -4.61 -5.62
CA VAL A 141 15.12 -3.48 -5.95
C VAL A 141 16.58 -3.72 -5.58
N ARG A 142 16.85 -4.45 -4.49
CA ARG A 142 18.19 -4.87 -4.03
C ARG A 142 18.38 -6.38 -3.98
N GLY A 143 17.88 -7.11 -4.96
CA GLY A 143 17.83 -8.57 -4.94
C GLY A 143 16.48 -9.08 -4.45
N ILE A 144 16.36 -10.38 -4.22
CA ILE A 144 15.12 -11.03 -3.77
C ILE A 144 15.05 -10.96 -2.25
N GLN A 145 14.09 -10.19 -1.74
CA GLN A 145 13.89 -9.95 -0.30
C GLN A 145 12.56 -10.52 0.16
N VAL A 146 12.45 -11.84 0.15
CA VAL A 146 11.27 -12.58 0.62
C VAL A 146 11.67 -13.68 1.60
N ILE A 147 10.85 -13.89 2.63
CA ILE A 147 11.05 -14.93 3.65
C ILE A 147 9.91 -15.94 3.53
N ASN A 148 10.25 -17.22 3.63
CA ASN A 148 9.33 -18.37 3.63
C ASN A 148 8.50 -18.57 2.34
N TRP A 149 8.88 -17.96 1.21
CA TRP A 149 8.21 -18.22 -0.06
C TRP A 149 8.78 -19.47 -0.76
N PRO A 150 7.93 -20.34 -1.31
CA PRO A 150 8.39 -21.39 -2.20
C PRO A 150 8.98 -20.79 -3.48
N LEU A 151 10.00 -21.43 -4.05
CA LEU A 151 10.70 -20.95 -5.26
C LEU A 151 9.73 -20.66 -6.42
N SER A 152 8.72 -21.52 -6.60
CA SER A 152 7.69 -21.32 -7.64
C SER A 152 6.94 -19.99 -7.51
N ARG A 153 6.63 -19.55 -6.29
CA ARG A 153 5.97 -18.26 -6.02
C ARG A 153 6.91 -17.08 -6.29
N ILE A 154 8.19 -17.24 -5.92
CA ILE A 154 9.23 -16.24 -6.21
C ILE A 154 9.33 -16.03 -7.73
N LEU A 155 9.50 -17.13 -8.48
CA LEU A 155 9.62 -17.08 -9.94
C LEU A 155 8.37 -16.48 -10.59
N LEU A 156 7.17 -16.91 -10.18
CA LEU A 156 5.91 -16.37 -10.70
C LEU A 156 5.80 -14.86 -10.48
N SER A 157 6.07 -14.39 -9.26
CA SER A 157 6.00 -12.96 -8.92
C SER A 157 7.04 -12.13 -9.66
N TYR A 158 8.27 -12.64 -9.77
CA TYR A 158 9.34 -11.98 -10.50
C TYR A 158 9.03 -11.86 -12.00
N PHE A 159 8.62 -12.96 -12.64
CA PHE A 159 8.25 -12.95 -14.07
C PHE A 159 6.99 -12.16 -14.35
N ALA A 160 6.02 -12.13 -13.43
CA ALA A 160 4.86 -11.25 -13.54
C ALA A 160 5.29 -9.77 -13.57
N SER A 161 6.17 -9.36 -12.66
CA SER A 161 6.71 -7.99 -12.66
C SER A 161 7.53 -7.69 -13.91
N LEU A 162 8.34 -8.65 -14.39
CA LEU A 162 9.10 -8.49 -15.63
C LEU A 162 8.17 -8.31 -16.85
N TYR A 163 7.12 -9.13 -16.97
CA TYR A 163 6.10 -9.02 -18.02
C TYR A 163 5.45 -7.63 -18.04
N VAL A 164 5.00 -7.16 -16.87
CA VAL A 164 4.39 -5.82 -16.72
C VAL A 164 5.37 -4.74 -17.20
N ARG A 165 6.62 -4.80 -16.78
CA ARG A 165 7.66 -3.83 -17.17
C ARG A 165 7.92 -3.82 -18.65
N LEU A 166 7.99 -4.99 -19.30
CA LEU A 166 8.21 -5.08 -20.74
C LEU A 166 7.07 -4.43 -21.53
N ILE A 167 5.82 -4.61 -21.12
CA ILE A 167 4.66 -4.03 -21.81
C ILE A 167 4.48 -2.55 -21.49
N THR A 168 4.54 -2.20 -20.21
CA THR A 168 4.21 -0.84 -19.76
C THR A 168 5.39 0.12 -19.83
N GLN A 169 6.63 -0.41 -19.75
CA GLN A 169 7.88 0.34 -19.64
C GLN A 169 7.97 1.17 -18.33
N ILE A 170 7.23 0.79 -17.31
CA ILE A 170 7.27 1.46 -16.00
C ILE A 170 8.66 1.28 -15.35
N PRO A 171 9.28 2.33 -14.77
CA PRO A 171 10.66 2.29 -14.30
C PRO A 171 10.83 1.73 -12.88
N ILE A 172 10.02 0.74 -12.49
CA ILE A 172 10.10 0.05 -11.19
C ILE A 172 10.21 -1.47 -11.38
N LYS A 173 10.91 -2.15 -10.47
CA LYS A 173 11.17 -3.60 -10.54
C LYS A 173 9.99 -4.42 -10.00
N ASP A 174 9.37 -3.96 -8.92
CA ASP A 174 8.26 -4.66 -8.26
C ASP A 174 6.91 -4.00 -8.58
N THR A 175 6.38 -4.32 -9.75
CA THR A 175 5.12 -3.73 -10.21
C THR A 175 3.90 -4.25 -9.46
N THR A 176 4.00 -5.41 -8.83
CA THR A 176 2.90 -6.09 -8.11
C THR A 176 2.90 -5.85 -6.60
N ALA A 177 3.86 -5.05 -6.08
CA ALA A 177 3.92 -4.73 -4.66
C ALA A 177 2.64 -4.02 -4.18
N GLY A 178 2.13 -4.42 -3.02
CA GLY A 178 0.96 -3.83 -2.35
C GLY A 178 1.32 -2.86 -1.22
N PHE A 179 2.61 -2.71 -0.90
CA PHE A 179 3.09 -1.77 0.09
C PHE A 179 3.58 -0.50 -0.60
N VAL A 180 2.70 0.50 -0.66
CA VAL A 180 2.92 1.69 -1.50
C VAL A 180 2.51 2.94 -0.73
N GLY A 181 3.29 4.00 -0.86
CA GLY A 181 2.95 5.33 -0.38
C GLY A 181 2.73 6.31 -1.52
N TYR A 182 1.77 7.20 -1.35
CA TYR A 182 1.39 8.21 -2.32
C TYR A 182 1.28 9.59 -1.66
N LYS A 183 1.67 10.63 -2.39
CA LYS A 183 1.22 11.99 -2.07
C LYS A 183 -0.25 12.16 -2.45
N LYS A 184 -0.95 13.05 -1.76
CA LYS A 184 -2.36 13.38 -1.99
C LYS A 184 -2.69 13.68 -3.45
N GLU A 185 -1.85 14.48 -4.11
CA GLU A 185 -2.04 14.95 -5.48
C GLU A 185 -2.07 13.78 -6.48
N VAL A 186 -1.28 12.73 -6.22
CA VAL A 186 -1.26 11.53 -7.04
C VAL A 186 -2.62 10.84 -7.00
N ILE A 187 -3.12 10.61 -5.79
CA ILE A 187 -4.42 9.96 -5.59
C ILE A 187 -5.55 10.81 -6.15
N GLN A 188 -5.56 12.13 -5.88
CA GLN A 188 -6.55 13.05 -6.44
C GLN A 188 -6.62 12.98 -7.97
N THR A 189 -5.47 12.86 -8.62
CA THR A 189 -5.39 12.78 -10.08
C THR A 189 -5.88 11.43 -10.62
N ILE A 190 -5.46 10.32 -9.97
CA ILE A 190 -5.71 8.97 -10.49
C ILE A 190 -7.15 8.54 -10.28
N ILE A 191 -7.77 8.82 -9.13
CA ILE A 191 -9.13 8.33 -8.83
C ILE A 191 -10.24 9.10 -9.57
N GLN A 192 -9.90 10.21 -10.24
CA GLN A 192 -10.82 10.87 -11.18
C GLN A 192 -11.04 10.01 -12.43
N GLU A 193 -10.08 9.16 -12.75
CA GLU A 193 -10.21 8.19 -13.84
C GLU A 193 -10.89 6.91 -13.35
N ASN A 194 -11.52 6.19 -14.27
CA ASN A 194 -12.08 4.88 -13.94
C ASN A 194 -10.96 3.88 -13.63
N ILE A 195 -10.92 3.38 -12.38
CA ILE A 195 -10.09 2.27 -11.95
C ILE A 195 -10.81 0.98 -12.31
N ARG A 196 -10.16 0.09 -13.06
CA ARG A 196 -10.82 -1.07 -13.70
C ARG A 196 -10.60 -2.36 -12.94
N PHE A 197 -9.41 -2.52 -12.37
CA PHE A 197 -9.03 -3.78 -11.77
C PHE A 197 -9.45 -3.85 -10.30
N SER A 198 -10.07 -4.96 -9.94
CA SER A 198 -10.51 -5.20 -8.55
C SER A 198 -9.54 -6.05 -7.73
N GLY A 199 -8.66 -6.82 -8.40
CA GLY A 199 -7.70 -7.72 -7.77
C GLY A 199 -6.27 -7.17 -7.77
N TYR A 200 -5.28 -8.07 -7.85
CA TYR A 200 -3.85 -7.70 -7.84
C TYR A 200 -3.41 -6.76 -8.96
N ALA A 201 -4.10 -6.78 -10.11
CA ALA A 201 -3.84 -5.87 -11.22
C ALA A 201 -4.15 -4.41 -10.85
N PHE A 202 -4.95 -4.14 -9.82
CA PHE A 202 -5.17 -2.82 -9.26
C PHE A 202 -3.84 -2.15 -8.87
N GLN A 203 -2.95 -2.88 -8.21
CA GLN A 203 -1.64 -2.38 -7.80
C GLN A 203 -0.77 -1.96 -8.99
N ILE A 204 -0.89 -2.69 -10.09
CA ILE A 204 -0.20 -2.35 -11.36
C ILE A 204 -0.84 -1.11 -11.99
N GLU A 205 -2.16 -1.05 -12.02
CA GLU A 205 -2.91 0.07 -12.61
C GLU A 205 -2.59 1.40 -11.91
N MET A 206 -2.59 1.43 -10.58
CA MET A 206 -2.29 2.63 -9.81
C MET A 206 -0.90 3.18 -10.11
N LYS A 207 0.13 2.33 -10.07
CA LYS A 207 1.51 2.70 -10.36
C LYS A 207 1.70 3.13 -11.82
N PHE A 208 1.06 2.42 -12.76
CA PHE A 208 1.13 2.75 -14.17
C PHE A 208 0.46 4.10 -14.48
N LYS A 209 -0.73 4.37 -13.96
CA LYS A 209 -1.40 5.66 -14.11
C LYS A 209 -0.57 6.80 -13.52
N ALA A 210 0.00 6.62 -12.34
CA ALA A 210 0.91 7.60 -11.75
C ALA A 210 2.08 7.92 -12.70
N TRP A 211 2.70 6.88 -13.27
CA TRP A 211 3.82 7.06 -14.20
C TRP A 211 3.41 7.76 -15.50
N VAL A 212 2.29 7.38 -16.11
CA VAL A 212 1.77 8.03 -17.33
C VAL A 212 1.42 9.51 -17.12
N LYS A 213 1.04 9.89 -15.91
CA LYS A 213 0.79 11.28 -15.48
C LYS A 213 2.07 12.02 -15.05
N ASN A 214 3.25 11.45 -15.31
CA ASN A 214 4.57 12.02 -15.02
C ASN A 214 4.89 12.21 -13.53
N PHE A 215 4.23 11.49 -12.63
CA PHE A 215 4.64 11.44 -11.24
C PHE A 215 5.93 10.65 -11.07
N ARG A 216 6.76 11.07 -10.13
CA ARG A 216 8.06 10.44 -9.83
C ARG A 216 7.84 9.20 -8.97
N LEU A 217 8.18 8.03 -9.52
CA LEU A 217 8.12 6.75 -8.81
C LEU A 217 9.49 6.37 -8.28
N LYS A 218 9.54 5.85 -7.05
CA LYS A 218 10.77 5.34 -6.42
C LYS A 218 10.50 4.04 -5.70
N GLU A 219 11.48 3.13 -5.75
CA GLU A 219 11.46 1.90 -4.96
C GLU A 219 12.42 2.00 -3.78
N ILE A 220 12.01 1.45 -2.64
CA ILE A 220 12.90 1.18 -1.51
C ILE A 220 12.84 -0.33 -1.18
N PRO A 221 13.95 -0.91 -0.72
CA PRO A 221 13.96 -2.32 -0.35
C PRO A 221 13.16 -2.54 0.93
N VAL A 222 12.26 -3.53 0.89
CA VAL A 222 11.55 -4.05 2.06
C VAL A 222 11.63 -5.56 2.08
N VAL A 223 11.60 -6.14 3.27
CA VAL A 223 11.52 -7.59 3.43
C VAL A 223 10.06 -7.99 3.48
N PHE A 224 9.66 -8.90 2.60
CA PHE A 224 8.32 -9.47 2.59
C PHE A 224 8.35 -10.85 3.25
N THR A 225 7.60 -11.02 4.31
CA THR A 225 7.46 -12.32 5.00
C THR A 225 6.17 -12.99 4.55
N ASP A 226 6.21 -14.32 4.28
CA ASP A 226 4.94 -15.01 4.02
C ASP A 226 4.08 -15.00 5.28
N ARG A 227 2.79 -14.85 5.09
CA ARG A 227 1.84 -14.84 6.21
C ARG A 227 2.00 -16.09 7.05
N THR A 228 1.96 -15.93 8.35
CA THR A 228 2.01 -17.04 9.32
C THR A 228 0.63 -17.49 9.76
N ARG A 229 -0.39 -16.62 9.59
CA ARG A 229 -1.80 -16.83 9.96
C ARG A 229 -2.71 -16.52 8.77
N GLY A 230 -3.85 -17.19 8.68
CA GLY A 230 -4.84 -16.99 7.61
C GLY A 230 -4.57 -17.75 6.32
N VAL A 231 -5.50 -17.70 5.36
CA VAL A 231 -5.46 -18.45 4.09
C VAL A 231 -5.30 -17.50 2.90
N SER A 232 -4.43 -17.87 1.96
CA SER A 232 -4.23 -17.10 0.71
C SER A 232 -5.50 -17.09 -0.14
N LYS A 233 -5.94 -15.89 -0.53
CA LYS A 233 -7.17 -15.65 -1.31
C LYS A 233 -6.92 -15.55 -2.82
N MET A 234 -5.73 -15.96 -3.31
CA MET A 234 -5.37 -15.93 -4.75
C MET A 234 -6.16 -16.96 -5.56
N ASN A 235 -6.81 -16.50 -6.64
CA ASN A 235 -7.50 -17.35 -7.61
C ASN A 235 -6.82 -17.25 -9.00
N ARG A 236 -6.78 -18.36 -9.76
CA ARG A 236 -6.15 -18.44 -11.10
C ARG A 236 -6.82 -17.52 -12.14
N SER A 237 -8.11 -17.23 -12.00
CA SER A 237 -8.84 -16.31 -12.91
C SER A 237 -8.28 -14.87 -12.87
N ILE A 238 -7.75 -14.44 -11.74
CA ILE A 238 -7.18 -13.10 -11.53
C ILE A 238 -5.90 -12.92 -12.39
N ILE A 239 -5.13 -13.99 -12.59
CA ILE A 239 -3.89 -13.94 -13.37
C ILE A 239 -4.18 -13.74 -14.87
N SER A 240 -5.17 -14.45 -15.41
CA SER A 240 -5.53 -14.32 -16.84
C SER A 240 -6.13 -12.94 -17.15
N GLU A 241 -6.96 -12.41 -16.27
CA GLU A 241 -7.52 -11.05 -16.38
C GLU A 241 -6.39 -10.00 -16.38
N ALA A 242 -5.39 -10.16 -15.50
CA ALA A 242 -4.26 -9.26 -15.43
C ALA A 242 -3.44 -9.25 -16.74
N ILE A 243 -3.17 -10.40 -17.35
CA ILE A 243 -2.34 -10.50 -18.57
C ILE A 243 -2.95 -9.67 -19.70
N PHE A 244 -4.21 -9.90 -20.07
CA PHE A 244 -4.87 -9.16 -21.15
C PHE A 244 -5.17 -7.71 -20.76
N GLY A 245 -5.55 -7.50 -19.51
CA GLY A 245 -5.86 -6.18 -18.99
C GLY A 245 -4.70 -5.18 -19.06
N ILE A 246 -3.47 -5.64 -18.80
CA ILE A 246 -2.26 -4.80 -18.87
C ILE A 246 -1.98 -4.33 -20.30
N ILE A 247 -2.14 -5.20 -21.29
CA ILE A 247 -1.99 -4.83 -22.71
C ILE A 247 -3.02 -3.76 -23.09
N LEU A 248 -4.30 -3.98 -22.73
CA LEU A 248 -5.37 -3.03 -23.01
C LEU A 248 -5.14 -1.69 -22.30
N MET A 249 -4.65 -1.72 -21.08
CA MET A 249 -4.30 -0.52 -20.32
C MET A 249 -3.19 0.27 -21.03
N LYS A 250 -2.15 -0.40 -21.53
CA LYS A 250 -1.07 0.24 -22.31
C LYS A 250 -1.58 0.86 -23.60
N ILE A 251 -2.39 0.12 -24.38
CA ILE A 251 -2.97 0.64 -25.63
C ILE A 251 -3.80 1.90 -25.36
N LYS A 252 -4.66 1.87 -24.33
CA LYS A 252 -5.49 3.04 -23.99
C LYS A 252 -4.69 4.25 -23.54
N SER A 253 -3.53 4.05 -22.88
CA SER A 253 -2.67 5.17 -22.50
C SER A 253 -2.08 5.93 -23.70
N TRP A 254 -2.07 5.36 -24.91
CA TRP A 254 -1.63 6.05 -26.13
C TRP A 254 -2.70 7.01 -26.68
N TYR A 255 -3.98 6.71 -26.43
CA TYR A 255 -5.10 7.53 -26.87
C TYR A 255 -5.52 8.59 -25.85
N ALA A 256 -4.97 8.55 -24.62
CA ALA A 256 -5.26 9.48 -23.55
C ALA A 256 -4.20 10.61 -23.41
N LYS A 257 -3.24 10.65 -24.34
CA LYS A 257 -2.31 11.76 -24.54
C LYS A 257 -2.90 12.72 -25.56
#